data_816ab3d849f1d0286f9e56e21e506e6a
#
_entry.id   816ab3d849f1d0286f9e56e21e506e6a
#
_cell.length_a   1.000
_cell.length_b   1.000
_cell.length_c   1.000
_cell.angle_alpha   90.00
_cell.angle_beta   90.00
_cell.angle_gamma   90.00
#
_symmetry.space_group_name_H-M   'P 1'
#
loop_
_entity.id
_entity.type
_entity.pdbx_description
1 polymer ?
#
loop_
_entity_poly.entity_id
_entity_poly.type
_entity_poly.pdbx_seq_one_letter_code
_entity_poly.pdbx_strand_id
1 'polypeptide(L)'
;MDLHVWLAFVAASLALLVIPGPTLLLVVSYALTQGRRVAVAMAAGVALGDFLAMSASLLGLGALVATSATLFTLLKWIGAVYLVWMGIGLWRSAGKAGLQGLSRPADLPAGQVFRHAALVTALNPKSIAFFVAFVPQFIAPGAPLGPQFTVMIATFVSMAALNALLFALLANRMRRFLTTPHSAAWVTRLGGAALVGMGLMTATLRRA
;
A
#
# COMPACT_ATOMS: atom_id res chain seq x y z
N MET A 1 -20.29 5.14 7.04
CA MET A 1 -19.15 6.01 6.67
C MET A 1 -19.66 7.05 5.69
N ASP A 2 -19.42 8.32 5.96
CA ASP A 2 -19.86 9.40 5.09
C ASP A 2 -19.10 9.40 3.76
N LEU A 3 -19.78 9.85 2.68
CA LEU A 3 -19.21 9.86 1.34
C LEU A 3 -17.89 10.63 1.26
N HIS A 4 -17.80 11.78 1.93
CA HIS A 4 -16.58 12.59 1.94
C HIS A 4 -15.40 11.86 2.60
N VAL A 5 -15.66 11.16 3.71
CA VAL A 5 -14.66 10.36 4.41
C VAL A 5 -14.21 9.18 3.54
N TRP A 6 -15.17 8.53 2.86
CA TRP A 6 -14.85 7.45 1.94
C TRP A 6 -14.03 7.93 0.74
N LEU A 7 -14.38 9.07 0.13
CA LEU A 7 -13.60 9.65 -0.97
C LEU A 7 -12.18 10.03 -0.55
N ALA A 8 -12.02 10.58 0.65
CA ALA A 8 -10.70 10.89 1.21
C ALA A 8 -9.87 9.60 1.44
N PHE A 9 -10.51 8.53 1.94
CA PHE A 9 -9.86 7.22 2.07
C PHE A 9 -9.46 6.64 0.71
N VAL A 10 -10.32 6.71 -0.30
CA VAL A 10 -10.02 6.28 -1.69
C VAL A 10 -8.84 7.06 -2.25
N ALA A 11 -8.81 8.37 -2.10
CA ALA A 11 -7.72 9.22 -2.59
C ALA A 11 -6.37 8.88 -1.92
N ALA A 12 -6.37 8.70 -0.60
CA ALA A 12 -5.18 8.32 0.16
C ALA A 12 -4.69 6.91 -0.22
N SER A 13 -5.62 5.96 -0.36
CA SER A 13 -5.33 4.60 -0.80
C SER A 13 -4.74 4.57 -2.21
N LEU A 14 -5.30 5.34 -3.13
CA LEU A 14 -4.79 5.45 -4.49
C LEU A 14 -3.37 6.04 -4.51
N ALA A 15 -3.13 7.10 -3.74
CA ALA A 15 -1.80 7.68 -3.60
C ALA A 15 -0.79 6.63 -3.10
N LEU A 16 -1.15 5.85 -2.07
CA LEU A 16 -0.31 4.77 -1.54
C LEU A 16 -0.02 3.69 -2.60
N LEU A 17 -1.04 3.24 -3.32
CA LEU A 17 -0.94 2.14 -4.29
C LEU A 17 -0.05 2.48 -5.49
N VAL A 18 -0.06 3.75 -5.92
CA VAL A 18 0.78 4.22 -7.04
C VAL A 18 2.24 4.40 -6.63
N ILE A 19 2.53 4.61 -5.34
CA ILE A 19 3.90 4.76 -4.83
C ILE A 19 4.69 3.46 -5.09
N PRO A 20 5.85 3.54 -5.79
CA PRO A 20 6.69 2.37 -6.01
C PRO A 20 7.11 1.71 -4.69
N GLY A 21 6.92 0.41 -4.61
CA GLY A 21 7.28 -0.39 -3.44
C GLY A 21 7.44 -1.86 -3.81
N PRO A 22 7.75 -2.74 -2.84
CA PRO A 22 8.05 -4.16 -3.10
C PRO A 22 6.97 -4.84 -3.96
N THR A 23 5.69 -4.67 -3.62
CA THR A 23 4.57 -5.26 -4.37
C THR A 23 4.54 -4.79 -5.83
N LEU A 24 4.67 -3.48 -6.08
CA LEU A 24 4.62 -2.94 -7.44
C LEU A 24 5.82 -3.41 -8.27
N LEU A 25 7.02 -3.41 -7.69
CA LEU A 25 8.22 -3.89 -8.36
C LEU A 25 8.10 -5.38 -8.69
N LEU A 26 7.54 -6.19 -7.80
CA LEU A 26 7.27 -7.59 -8.02
C LEU A 26 6.31 -7.81 -9.19
N VAL A 27 5.18 -7.09 -9.20
CA VAL A 27 4.17 -7.16 -10.26
C VAL A 27 4.77 -6.83 -11.62
N VAL A 28 5.51 -5.72 -11.71
CA VAL A 28 6.16 -5.30 -12.95
C VAL A 28 7.23 -6.31 -13.38
N SER A 29 8.03 -6.85 -12.44
CA SER A 29 9.08 -7.83 -12.73
C SER A 29 8.52 -9.11 -13.34
N TYR A 30 7.49 -9.71 -12.74
CA TYR A 30 6.84 -10.92 -13.28
C TYR A 30 6.13 -10.64 -14.60
N ALA A 31 5.45 -9.51 -14.73
CA ALA A 31 4.76 -9.17 -15.97
C ALA A 31 5.72 -8.96 -17.14
N LEU A 32 6.93 -8.46 -16.88
CA LEU A 32 7.98 -8.29 -17.90
C LEU A 32 8.64 -9.60 -18.31
N THR A 33 8.74 -10.57 -17.41
CA THR A 33 9.40 -11.87 -17.69
C THR A 33 8.42 -12.91 -18.21
N GLN A 34 7.23 -13.01 -17.62
CA GLN A 34 6.24 -14.05 -17.93
C GLN A 34 5.02 -13.52 -18.68
N GLY A 35 4.98 -12.19 -18.93
CA GLY A 35 3.91 -11.56 -19.67
C GLY A 35 2.56 -11.58 -18.94
N ARG A 36 1.48 -11.50 -19.73
CA ARG A 36 0.12 -11.41 -19.20
C ARG A 36 -0.40 -12.68 -18.55
N ARG A 37 0.27 -13.83 -18.77
CA ARG A 37 -0.17 -15.14 -18.24
C ARG A 37 -0.29 -15.16 -16.73
N VAL A 38 0.56 -14.41 -16.04
CA VAL A 38 0.58 -14.36 -14.57
C VAL A 38 -0.11 -13.12 -13.98
N ALA A 39 -0.65 -12.23 -14.83
CA ALA A 39 -1.28 -10.99 -14.37
C ALA A 39 -2.44 -11.23 -13.39
N VAL A 40 -3.32 -12.17 -13.70
CA VAL A 40 -4.46 -12.53 -12.85
C VAL A 40 -3.99 -13.17 -11.54
N ALA A 41 -3.02 -14.08 -11.62
CA ALA A 41 -2.45 -14.73 -10.43
C ALA A 41 -1.77 -13.70 -9.51
N MET A 42 -1.05 -12.73 -10.08
CA MET A 42 -0.46 -11.64 -9.31
C MET A 42 -1.53 -10.76 -8.66
N ALA A 43 -2.53 -10.32 -9.43
CA ALA A 43 -3.60 -9.48 -8.91
C ALA A 43 -4.37 -10.16 -7.77
N ALA A 44 -4.68 -11.45 -7.92
CA ALA A 44 -5.32 -12.25 -6.88
C ALA A 44 -4.43 -12.42 -5.65
N GLY A 45 -3.12 -12.64 -5.86
CA GLY A 45 -2.16 -12.72 -4.75
C GLY A 45 -2.02 -11.40 -4.00
N VAL A 46 -1.95 -10.27 -4.72
CA VAL A 46 -1.95 -8.93 -4.11
C VAL A 46 -3.23 -8.71 -3.32
N ALA A 47 -4.40 -9.04 -3.90
CA ALA A 47 -5.68 -8.91 -3.21
C ALA A 47 -5.73 -9.71 -1.90
N LEU A 48 -5.29 -10.97 -1.93
CA LEU A 48 -5.22 -11.79 -0.72
C LEU A 48 -4.23 -11.22 0.30
N GLY A 49 -3.05 -10.79 -0.15
CA GLY A 49 -2.03 -10.21 0.74
C GLY A 49 -2.53 -8.95 1.45
N ASP A 50 -3.13 -8.01 0.71
CA ASP A 50 -3.69 -6.79 1.28
C ASP A 50 -4.92 -7.07 2.15
N PHE A 51 -5.77 -8.03 1.76
CA PHE A 51 -6.88 -8.47 2.59
C PHE A 51 -6.41 -8.98 3.96
N LEU A 52 -5.40 -9.85 3.98
CA LEU A 52 -4.85 -10.40 5.22
C LEU A 52 -4.17 -9.31 6.06
N ALA A 53 -3.33 -8.49 5.44
CA ALA A 53 -2.61 -7.42 6.14
C ALA A 53 -3.57 -6.37 6.73
N MET A 54 -4.54 -5.91 5.95
CA MET A 54 -5.49 -4.89 6.40
C MET A 54 -6.44 -5.45 7.45
N SER A 55 -6.96 -6.67 7.26
CA SER A 55 -7.83 -7.32 8.26
C SER A 55 -7.10 -7.52 9.58
N ALA A 56 -5.89 -8.06 9.57
CA ALA A 56 -5.09 -8.24 10.79
C ALA A 56 -4.79 -6.89 11.47
N SER A 57 -4.44 -5.88 10.68
CA SER A 57 -4.16 -4.53 11.20
C SER A 57 -5.40 -3.89 11.86
N LEU A 58 -6.56 -3.94 11.20
CA LEU A 58 -7.78 -3.32 11.72
C LEU A 58 -8.37 -4.10 12.92
N LEU A 59 -8.33 -5.44 12.89
CA LEU A 59 -8.75 -6.25 14.04
C LEU A 59 -7.84 -6.04 15.24
N GLY A 60 -6.52 -6.00 15.02
CA GLY A 60 -5.55 -5.67 16.07
C GLY A 60 -5.76 -4.28 16.64
N LEU A 61 -6.00 -3.28 15.78
CA LEU A 61 -6.33 -1.91 16.20
C LEU A 61 -7.66 -1.84 16.95
N GLY A 62 -8.69 -2.57 16.52
CA GLY A 62 -9.98 -2.63 17.20
C GLY A 62 -9.83 -3.15 18.62
N ALA A 63 -9.08 -4.24 18.81
CA ALA A 63 -8.76 -4.80 20.12
C ALA A 63 -7.96 -3.81 20.99
N LEU A 64 -6.96 -3.14 20.40
CA LEU A 64 -6.16 -2.12 21.11
C LEU A 64 -6.99 -0.92 21.57
N VAL A 65 -7.87 -0.42 20.72
CA VAL A 65 -8.77 0.70 21.08
C VAL A 65 -9.69 0.32 22.22
N ALA A 66 -10.16 -0.94 22.24
CA ALA A 66 -11.03 -1.45 23.30
C ALA A 66 -10.31 -1.65 24.65
N THR A 67 -8.99 -1.87 24.62
CA THR A 67 -8.21 -2.24 25.83
C THR A 67 -7.36 -1.10 26.36
N SER A 68 -6.76 -0.26 25.49
CA SER A 68 -5.83 0.79 25.92
C SER A 68 -5.70 1.94 24.92
N ALA A 69 -6.23 3.10 25.27
CA ALA A 69 -6.07 4.32 24.51
C ALA A 69 -4.59 4.77 24.41
N THR A 70 -3.79 4.47 25.43
CA THR A 70 -2.35 4.79 25.47
C THR A 70 -1.58 3.96 24.44
N LEU A 71 -1.81 2.64 24.40
CA LEU A 71 -1.17 1.77 23.41
C LEU A 71 -1.58 2.14 21.98
N PHE A 72 -2.83 2.46 21.77
CA PHE A 72 -3.29 2.96 20.47
C PHE A 72 -2.54 4.24 20.06
N THR A 73 -2.44 5.20 21.00
CA THR A 73 -1.74 6.47 20.74
C THR A 73 -0.25 6.23 20.44
N LEU A 74 0.41 5.35 21.18
CA LEU A 74 1.80 4.97 20.93
C LEU A 74 1.98 4.35 19.54
N LEU A 75 1.14 3.40 19.18
CA LEU A 75 1.18 2.73 17.87
C LEU A 75 0.92 3.71 16.72
N LYS A 76 -0.02 4.64 16.90
CA LYS A 76 -0.28 5.74 15.96
C LYS A 76 0.98 6.56 15.72
N TRP A 77 1.70 6.96 16.77
CA TRP A 77 2.92 7.76 16.66
C TRP A 77 4.06 6.98 16.01
N ILE A 78 4.25 5.71 16.38
CA ILE A 78 5.25 4.83 15.73
C ILE A 78 4.97 4.75 14.23
N GLY A 79 3.73 4.50 13.85
CA GLY A 79 3.34 4.43 12.44
C GLY A 79 3.52 5.76 11.70
N ALA A 80 3.18 6.90 12.34
CA ALA A 80 3.37 8.23 11.77
C ALA A 80 4.86 8.53 11.50
N VAL A 81 5.72 8.27 12.49
CA VAL A 81 7.19 8.43 12.36
C VAL A 81 7.72 7.51 11.27
N TYR A 82 7.24 6.27 11.20
CA TYR A 82 7.65 5.32 10.18
C TYR A 82 7.26 5.78 8.76
N LEU A 83 6.04 6.30 8.57
CA LEU A 83 5.59 6.85 7.29
C LEU A 83 6.46 8.05 6.85
N VAL A 84 6.77 8.96 7.77
CA VAL A 84 7.66 10.10 7.52
C VAL A 84 9.06 9.62 7.16
N TRP A 85 9.63 8.71 7.94
CA TRP A 85 10.96 8.15 7.69
C TRP A 85 11.04 7.48 6.30
N MET A 86 10.05 6.67 5.95
CA MET A 86 9.97 6.01 4.66
C MET A 86 9.80 7.03 3.52
N GLY A 87 8.97 8.06 3.71
CA GLY A 87 8.76 9.12 2.74
C GLY A 87 10.05 9.94 2.48
N ILE A 88 10.79 10.26 3.53
CA ILE A 88 12.12 10.91 3.41
C ILE A 88 13.11 9.99 2.69
N GLY A 89 13.10 8.69 3.00
CA GLY A 89 13.93 7.68 2.34
C GLY A 89 13.66 7.64 0.82
N LEU A 90 12.40 7.61 0.42
CA LEU A 90 12.00 7.70 -0.99
C LEU A 90 12.47 9.02 -1.64
N TRP A 91 12.28 10.13 -0.97
CA TRP A 91 12.72 11.43 -1.48
C TRP A 91 14.24 11.48 -1.73
N ARG A 92 15.03 10.98 -0.79
CA ARG A 92 16.51 10.95 -0.88
C ARG A 92 17.01 9.96 -1.93
N SER A 93 16.30 8.88 -2.18
CA SER A 93 16.64 7.88 -3.20
C SER A 93 16.17 8.29 -4.60
N ALA A 94 15.38 9.36 -4.73
CA ALA A 94 14.90 9.85 -6.01
C ALA A 94 16.07 10.29 -6.91
N GLY A 95 16.19 9.64 -8.05
CA GLY A 95 17.30 9.87 -9.00
C GLY A 95 18.45 8.83 -8.90
N LYS A 96 18.56 8.08 -7.78
CA LYS A 96 19.50 6.96 -7.66
C LYS A 96 18.84 5.61 -7.96
N ALA A 97 17.54 5.53 -7.77
CA ALA A 97 16.72 4.36 -8.02
C ALA A 97 16.23 4.34 -9.46
N GLY A 98 17.11 4.03 -10.39
CA GLY A 98 16.66 3.26 -11.54
C GLY A 98 16.07 1.94 -11.04
N LEU A 99 15.39 1.19 -11.90
CA LEU A 99 14.79 -0.11 -11.56
C LEU A 99 15.83 -1.18 -11.10
N GLN A 100 16.80 -0.80 -10.25
CA GLN A 100 17.82 -1.67 -9.69
C GLN A 100 17.22 -2.81 -8.83
N GLY A 101 15.91 -2.71 -8.50
CA GLY A 101 15.18 -3.78 -7.83
C GLY A 101 14.35 -4.67 -8.77
N LEU A 102 14.36 -4.46 -10.09
CA LEU A 102 13.75 -5.41 -11.03
C LEU A 102 14.71 -6.59 -11.21
N SER A 103 14.58 -7.57 -10.32
CA SER A 103 15.12 -8.91 -10.59
C SER A 103 14.39 -9.51 -11.80
N ARG A 104 15.05 -10.38 -12.53
CA ARG A 104 14.38 -11.28 -13.46
C ARG A 104 13.96 -12.52 -12.65
N PRO A 105 12.71 -12.59 -12.16
CA PRO A 105 12.28 -13.78 -11.46
C PRO A 105 12.31 -14.96 -12.41
N ALA A 106 12.60 -16.16 -11.89
CA ALA A 106 12.52 -17.39 -12.63
C ALA A 106 11.10 -17.57 -13.22
N ASP A 107 10.99 -18.31 -14.29
CA ASP A 107 9.67 -18.68 -14.85
C ASP A 107 9.00 -19.64 -13.88
N LEU A 108 7.99 -19.15 -13.17
CA LEU A 108 7.29 -19.86 -12.13
C LEU A 108 5.85 -20.16 -12.52
N PRO A 109 5.30 -21.31 -12.12
CA PRO A 109 3.87 -21.59 -12.26
C PRO A 109 3.00 -20.52 -11.62
N ALA A 110 1.85 -20.22 -12.21
CA ALA A 110 0.94 -19.17 -11.72
C ALA A 110 0.58 -19.28 -10.23
N GLY A 111 0.45 -20.50 -9.71
CA GLY A 111 0.22 -20.74 -8.28
C GLY A 111 1.40 -20.34 -7.37
N GLN A 112 2.62 -20.40 -7.85
CA GLN A 112 3.79 -19.92 -7.11
C GLN A 112 3.88 -18.40 -7.19
N VAL A 113 3.58 -17.81 -8.35
CA VAL A 113 3.50 -16.34 -8.52
C VAL A 113 2.42 -15.75 -7.62
N PHE A 114 1.24 -16.38 -7.54
CA PHE A 114 0.16 -16.01 -6.60
C PHE A 114 0.65 -16.00 -5.16
N ARG A 115 1.26 -17.11 -4.69
CA ARG A 115 1.76 -17.21 -3.30
C ARG A 115 2.84 -16.20 -3.00
N HIS A 116 3.76 -15.98 -3.92
CA HIS A 116 4.81 -14.98 -3.76
C HIS A 116 4.24 -13.57 -3.68
N ALA A 117 3.29 -13.23 -4.57
CA ALA A 117 2.61 -11.93 -4.53
C ALA A 117 1.82 -11.75 -3.23
N ALA A 118 1.10 -12.77 -2.77
CA ALA A 118 0.36 -12.72 -1.51
C ALA A 118 1.29 -12.48 -0.31
N LEU A 119 2.40 -13.22 -0.23
CA LEU A 119 3.35 -13.10 0.89
C LEU A 119 4.04 -11.74 0.92
N VAL A 120 4.59 -11.30 -0.23
CA VAL A 120 5.28 -10.00 -0.32
C VAL A 120 4.32 -8.85 -0.02
N THR A 121 3.05 -8.95 -0.42
CA THR A 121 2.05 -7.92 -0.15
C THR A 121 1.57 -7.95 1.30
N ALA A 122 1.31 -9.13 1.86
CA ALA A 122 0.90 -9.26 3.26
C ALA A 122 1.97 -8.73 4.24
N LEU A 123 3.24 -8.91 3.91
CA LEU A 123 4.36 -8.45 4.72
C LEU A 123 4.91 -7.08 4.27
N ASN A 124 4.21 -6.37 3.39
CA ASN A 124 4.67 -5.08 2.90
C ASN A 124 4.61 -4.01 4.00
N PRO A 125 5.77 -3.53 4.51
CA PRO A 125 5.80 -2.60 5.62
C PRO A 125 5.13 -1.26 5.29
N LYS A 126 5.12 -0.87 4.01
CA LYS A 126 4.43 0.34 3.55
C LYS A 126 2.92 0.24 3.77
N SER A 127 2.31 -0.88 3.37
CA SER A 127 0.87 -1.13 3.52
C SER A 127 0.49 -1.28 5.00
N ILE A 128 1.27 -2.04 5.76
CA ILE A 128 1.03 -2.23 7.20
C ILE A 128 1.08 -0.90 7.95
N ALA A 129 2.10 -0.07 7.71
CA ALA A 129 2.21 1.25 8.34
C ALA A 129 1.02 2.16 7.99
N PHE A 130 0.56 2.13 6.75
CA PHE A 130 -0.63 2.86 6.33
C PHE A 130 -1.89 2.35 7.03
N PHE A 131 -2.09 1.04 7.11
CA PHE A 131 -3.25 0.45 7.77
C PHE A 131 -3.29 0.77 9.27
N VAL A 132 -2.15 0.71 9.93
CA VAL A 132 -2.05 0.93 11.38
C VAL A 132 -2.10 2.41 11.76
N ALA A 133 -1.40 3.28 11.01
CA ALA A 133 -1.25 4.67 11.39
C ALA A 133 -2.29 5.60 10.74
N PHE A 134 -2.61 5.36 9.48
CA PHE A 134 -3.40 6.32 8.72
C PHE A 134 -4.87 5.93 8.56
N VAL A 135 -5.18 4.65 8.33
CA VAL A 135 -6.56 4.18 8.13
C VAL A 135 -7.50 4.49 9.31
N PRO A 136 -7.08 4.43 10.59
CA PRO A 136 -7.95 4.76 11.72
C PRO A 136 -8.56 6.16 11.69
N GLN A 137 -7.98 7.08 10.93
CA GLN A 137 -8.48 8.45 10.81
C GLN A 137 -9.81 8.55 10.05
N PHE A 138 -10.14 7.51 9.27
CA PHE A 138 -11.38 7.41 8.50
C PHE A 138 -12.49 6.65 9.23
N ILE A 139 -12.23 6.19 10.46
CA ILE A 139 -13.22 5.48 11.28
C ILE A 139 -14.04 6.50 12.05
N ALA A 140 -15.36 6.47 11.86
CA ALA A 140 -16.28 7.31 12.61
C ALA A 140 -16.42 6.81 14.05
N PRO A 141 -16.12 7.62 15.08
CA PRO A 141 -16.34 7.27 16.47
C PRO A 141 -17.82 7.00 16.74
N GLY A 142 -18.12 6.03 17.59
CA GLY A 142 -19.49 5.72 18.01
C GLY A 142 -20.32 4.90 16.99
N ALA A 143 -19.86 4.72 15.77
CA ALA A 143 -20.50 3.84 14.81
C ALA A 143 -19.90 2.41 14.85
N PRO A 144 -20.70 1.34 14.53
CA PRO A 144 -20.21 -0.01 14.52
C PRO A 144 -18.97 -0.20 13.65
N LEU A 145 -17.91 -0.83 14.18
CA LEU A 145 -16.63 -1.01 13.49
C LEU A 145 -16.73 -2.00 12.32
N GLY A 146 -17.51 -3.09 12.49
CA GLY A 146 -17.61 -4.14 11.49
C GLY A 146 -17.98 -3.64 10.09
N PRO A 147 -19.10 -2.93 9.91
CA PRO A 147 -19.48 -2.36 8.61
C PRO A 147 -18.43 -1.39 8.05
N GLN A 148 -17.80 -0.57 8.89
CA GLN A 148 -16.76 0.36 8.46
C GLN A 148 -15.53 -0.40 7.95
N PHE A 149 -15.04 -1.40 8.70
CA PHE A 149 -13.92 -2.24 8.29
C PHE A 149 -14.22 -2.99 6.99
N THR A 150 -15.42 -3.55 6.84
CA THR A 150 -15.83 -4.25 5.62
C THR A 150 -15.76 -3.34 4.41
N VAL A 151 -16.32 -2.12 4.49
CA VAL A 151 -16.28 -1.15 3.38
C VAL A 151 -14.84 -0.76 3.05
N MET A 152 -14.02 -0.47 4.06
CA MET A 152 -12.63 -0.05 3.86
C MET A 152 -11.78 -1.17 3.26
N ILE A 153 -11.90 -2.40 3.78
CA ILE A 153 -11.18 -3.57 3.28
C ILE A 153 -11.61 -3.86 1.83
N ALA A 154 -12.91 -3.93 1.56
CA ALA A 154 -13.42 -4.19 0.23
C ALA A 154 -12.95 -3.13 -0.78
N THR A 155 -13.01 -1.85 -0.41
CA THR A 155 -12.55 -0.73 -1.23
C THR A 155 -11.05 -0.86 -1.53
N PHE A 156 -10.22 -1.00 -0.49
CA PHE A 156 -8.77 -1.05 -0.65
C PHE A 156 -8.32 -2.27 -1.46
N VAL A 157 -8.82 -3.46 -1.13
CA VAL A 157 -8.46 -4.70 -1.81
C VAL A 157 -8.86 -4.67 -3.29
N SER A 158 -10.05 -4.15 -3.60
CA SER A 158 -10.49 -3.99 -4.98
C SER A 158 -9.59 -3.04 -5.76
N MET A 159 -9.24 -1.90 -5.16
CA MET A 159 -8.30 -0.93 -5.76
C MET A 159 -6.91 -1.53 -5.96
N ALA A 160 -6.40 -2.26 -4.98
CA ALA A 160 -5.09 -2.90 -5.03
C ALA A 160 -5.02 -3.98 -6.12
N ALA A 161 -6.06 -4.84 -6.21
CA ALA A 161 -6.17 -5.85 -7.25
C ALA A 161 -6.22 -5.22 -8.65
N LEU A 162 -7.07 -4.20 -8.83
CA LEU A 162 -7.19 -3.48 -10.09
C LEU A 162 -5.87 -2.78 -10.46
N ASN A 163 -5.24 -2.12 -9.50
CA ASN A 163 -3.94 -1.47 -9.68
C ASN A 163 -2.88 -2.49 -10.10
N ALA A 164 -2.77 -3.63 -9.43
CA ALA A 164 -1.83 -4.70 -9.77
C ALA A 164 -2.10 -5.25 -11.19
N LEU A 165 -3.37 -5.47 -11.54
CA LEU A 165 -3.76 -5.92 -12.87
C LEU A 165 -3.37 -4.90 -13.95
N LEU A 166 -3.65 -3.61 -13.73
CA LEU A 166 -3.30 -2.53 -14.65
C LEU A 166 -1.78 -2.44 -14.84
N PHE A 167 -1.00 -2.50 -13.76
CA PHE A 167 0.46 -2.49 -13.85
C PHE A 167 1.01 -3.73 -14.57
N ALA A 168 0.41 -4.90 -14.35
CA ALA A 168 0.81 -6.11 -15.05
C ALA A 168 0.49 -6.03 -16.56
N LEU A 169 -0.68 -5.54 -16.94
CA LEU A 169 -1.08 -5.39 -18.34
C LEU A 169 -0.29 -4.29 -19.07
N LEU A 170 0.10 -3.25 -18.36
CA LEU A 170 0.84 -2.10 -18.87
C LEU A 170 2.35 -2.17 -18.59
N ALA A 171 2.85 -3.34 -18.17
CA ALA A 171 4.23 -3.50 -17.68
C ALA A 171 5.29 -2.91 -18.63
N ASN A 172 5.16 -3.11 -19.95
CA ASN A 172 6.10 -2.54 -20.92
C ASN A 172 6.09 -1.02 -20.96
N ARG A 173 4.91 -0.38 -20.81
CA ARG A 173 4.81 1.08 -20.71
C ARG A 173 5.36 1.57 -19.36
N MET A 174 5.02 0.88 -18.30
CA MET A 174 5.51 1.17 -16.95
C MET A 174 7.02 1.04 -16.86
N ARG A 175 7.60 0.00 -17.49
CA ARG A 175 9.05 -0.13 -17.58
C ARG A 175 9.67 1.11 -18.21
N ARG A 176 9.21 1.54 -19.39
CA ARG A 176 9.74 2.75 -20.06
C ARG A 176 9.64 3.99 -19.16
N PHE A 177 8.50 4.16 -18.52
CA PHE A 177 8.26 5.29 -17.64
C PHE A 177 9.17 5.24 -16.39
N LEU A 178 9.32 4.08 -15.76
CA LEU A 178 10.13 3.91 -14.55
C LEU A 178 11.65 3.81 -14.85
N THR A 179 12.06 3.47 -16.08
CA THR A 179 13.49 3.47 -16.48
C THR A 179 13.99 4.85 -16.89
N THR A 180 13.10 5.78 -17.22
CA THR A 180 13.49 7.15 -17.51
C THR A 180 13.88 7.85 -16.19
N PRO A 181 15.13 8.29 -16.01
CA PRO A 181 15.61 8.81 -14.72
C PRO A 181 14.75 9.96 -14.18
N HIS A 182 14.29 10.84 -15.06
CA HIS A 182 13.46 11.98 -14.69
C HIS A 182 12.07 11.55 -14.17
N SER A 183 11.37 10.68 -14.90
CA SER A 183 10.04 10.20 -14.52
C SER A 183 10.08 9.36 -13.23
N ALA A 184 11.07 8.48 -13.12
CA ALA A 184 11.27 7.69 -11.91
C ALA A 184 11.55 8.58 -10.68
N ALA A 185 12.38 9.61 -10.84
CA ALA A 185 12.69 10.56 -9.78
C ALA A 185 11.43 11.34 -9.33
N TRP A 186 10.61 11.80 -10.28
CA TRP A 186 9.37 12.52 -9.96
C TRP A 186 8.36 11.61 -9.21
N VAL A 187 8.10 10.41 -9.71
CA VAL A 187 7.18 9.47 -9.04
C VAL A 187 7.66 9.14 -7.63
N THR A 188 8.96 8.90 -7.46
CA THR A 188 9.55 8.58 -6.16
C THR A 188 9.46 9.79 -5.20
N ARG A 189 9.69 11.02 -5.68
CA ARG A 189 9.54 12.24 -4.88
C ARG A 189 8.10 12.51 -4.49
N LEU A 190 7.16 12.43 -5.43
CA LEU A 190 5.73 12.60 -5.15
C LEU A 190 5.23 11.54 -4.15
N GLY A 191 5.67 10.29 -4.33
CA GLY A 191 5.38 9.22 -3.38
C GLY A 191 5.96 9.49 -2.00
N GLY A 192 7.20 9.96 -1.93
CA GLY A 192 7.83 10.37 -0.67
C GLY A 192 7.08 11.51 0.01
N ALA A 193 6.71 12.55 -0.75
CA ALA A 193 5.91 13.66 -0.24
C ALA A 193 4.54 13.22 0.28
N ALA A 194 3.86 12.31 -0.44
CA ALA A 194 2.57 11.77 0.00
C ALA A 194 2.70 11.00 1.33
N LEU A 195 3.72 10.16 1.47
CA LEU A 195 3.95 9.43 2.74
C LEU A 195 4.30 10.37 3.89
N VAL A 196 5.13 11.39 3.66
CA VAL A 196 5.42 12.41 4.67
C VAL A 196 4.14 13.16 5.05
N GLY A 197 3.33 13.57 4.07
CA GLY A 197 2.05 14.22 4.30
C GLY A 197 1.10 13.36 5.14
N MET A 198 0.96 12.07 4.82
CA MET A 198 0.16 11.12 5.59
C MET A 198 0.67 10.97 7.03
N GLY A 199 1.99 10.85 7.23
CA GLY A 199 2.58 10.76 8.55
C GLY A 199 2.34 12.03 9.39
N LEU A 200 2.51 13.21 8.80
CA LEU A 200 2.23 14.49 9.46
C LEU A 200 0.74 14.65 9.78
N MET A 201 -0.16 14.32 8.85
CA MET A 201 -1.61 14.31 9.12
C MET A 201 -1.93 13.39 10.29
N THR A 202 -1.35 12.18 10.32
CA THR A 202 -1.53 11.24 11.44
C THR A 202 -1.09 11.85 12.77
N ALA A 203 0.01 12.59 12.78
CA ALA A 203 0.54 13.24 13.97
C ALA A 203 -0.35 14.40 14.46
N THR A 204 -0.89 15.20 13.54
CA THR A 204 -1.63 16.42 13.86
C THR A 204 -3.12 16.20 14.17
N LEU A 205 -3.73 15.17 13.55
CA LEU A 205 -5.14 14.86 13.79
C LEU A 205 -5.32 14.29 15.21
N ARG A 206 -5.83 15.14 16.12
CA ARG A 206 -6.34 14.71 17.42
C ARG A 206 -7.69 14.03 17.17
N ARG A 207 -7.87 12.81 17.67
CA ARG A 207 -9.24 12.31 17.89
C ARG A 207 -9.86 13.18 18.96
N ALA A 208 -10.90 13.94 18.58
CA ALA A 208 -11.80 14.52 19.54
C ALA A 208 -12.59 13.40 20.24
#